data_ebcefb220512e7aad0a9e379509baef5
#
_entry.id   ebcefb220512e7aad0a9e379509baef5
#
_cell.length_a   1.000
_cell.length_b   1.000
_cell.length_c   1.000
_cell.angle_alpha   90.00
_cell.angle_beta   90.00
_cell.angle_gamma   90.00
#
_symmetry.space_group_name_H-M   'P 1'
#
loop_
_entity.id
_entity.type
_entity.pdbx_description
1 polymer ?
#
loop_
_entity_poly.entity_id
_entity_poly.type
_entity_poly.pdbx_seq_one_letter_code
_entity_poly.pdbx_strand_id
1 'polypeptide(L)'
;MKRPYRGSKIYVRKKKGEADETLVNLYKDSEFTKENATPKEELASENVDEDISAFINDEEDKVKETDVPVKKSVKQKRKKAAIKEKKKSKAKKTIGKIILATILVALIVLGVLYLLMPNLKEEIVGNLKLEETAADEIYYSPLTGLETKNKDIATAGVTCIMIENSTDARPQSGLTEAGIVYEAIAEGGITRFMAVYQEAKPKLIGPIRSARQTYVELAKPYQCSYLHVGGATNAINTLKTSGYRNFDGGWNEGSYVFRSSNNSHRNKLPSMPRGRYAPHNVYSSFDYIDKYNYANGFGKSTFTGFARIQPDYRTPVEEITAKTIRINMSSNYYNVIYTYNQANNRYLRSHVTGGAHMNLNADGSKTQIAPTVVVAMKVNAIARSSEKKYSDYVTTGTGDVTIFQDGIEIKGRWTRNSVNDPLKFIDSNGEEIKLNRGQVWVSLYPAGTGSVSSSK
;
A
#
# COMPACT_ATOMS: atom_id res chain seq x y z
N MET A 1 38.55 4.04 15.31
CA MET A 1 38.48 5.37 16.00
C MET A 1 37.06 5.90 15.78
N LYS A 2 36.21 5.85 16.79
CA LYS A 2 34.85 6.40 16.78
C LYS A 2 34.95 7.91 16.93
N ARG A 3 34.48 8.68 15.95
CA ARG A 3 34.37 10.14 16.06
C ARG A 3 33.29 10.46 17.10
N PRO A 4 33.54 11.31 18.09
CA PRO A 4 32.53 11.68 19.07
C PRO A 4 31.44 12.52 18.43
N TYR A 5 30.21 12.22 18.80
CA TYR A 5 28.98 12.89 18.37
C TYR A 5 29.09 14.41 18.60
N ARG A 6 29.01 15.21 17.53
CA ARG A 6 29.14 16.68 17.60
C ARG A 6 28.03 17.35 18.42
N GLY A 7 26.87 16.67 18.64
CA GLY A 7 25.75 17.21 19.40
C GLY A 7 25.92 17.19 20.93
N SER A 8 26.68 16.25 21.46
CA SER A 8 26.86 16.14 22.93
C SER A 8 27.78 17.17 23.53
N LYS A 9 28.63 17.84 22.73
CA LYS A 9 29.55 18.86 23.24
C LYS A 9 28.90 20.21 23.56
N ILE A 10 27.74 20.51 23.00
CA ILE A 10 27.04 21.78 23.27
C ILE A 10 26.39 21.79 24.66
N TYR A 11 26.02 20.61 25.19
CA TYR A 11 25.36 20.50 26.49
C TYR A 11 26.29 20.54 27.68
N VAL A 12 27.58 20.31 27.50
CA VAL A 12 28.55 20.16 28.63
C VAL A 12 29.19 21.47 29.03
N ARG A 13 29.00 22.59 28.32
CA ARG A 13 29.77 23.83 28.55
C ARG A 13 29.01 25.00 29.13
N LYS A 14 27.72 24.91 29.46
CA LYS A 14 27.04 25.99 30.19
C LYS A 14 26.92 25.67 31.67
N LYS A 15 27.68 26.36 32.45
CA LYS A 15 27.54 26.44 33.90
C LYS A 15 26.32 27.30 34.23
N LYS A 16 25.41 26.70 35.05
CA LYS A 16 24.39 27.37 35.84
C LYS A 16 23.39 28.30 35.11
N GLY A 17 22.20 27.82 34.88
CA GLY A 17 20.97 28.58 35.11
C GLY A 17 20.36 29.37 33.97
N GLU A 18 20.94 29.39 32.77
CA GLU A 18 20.30 30.02 31.61
C GLU A 18 19.96 28.98 30.52
N ALA A 19 18.69 28.88 30.24
CA ALA A 19 18.20 28.10 29.09
C ALA A 19 18.65 28.78 27.80
N ASP A 20 19.12 27.99 26.82
CA ASP A 20 19.51 28.50 25.53
C ASP A 20 18.23 28.93 24.77
N GLU A 21 18.04 30.25 24.63
CA GLU A 21 16.89 30.84 23.93
C GLU A 21 16.76 30.33 22.50
N THR A 22 17.82 29.89 21.86
CA THR A 22 17.81 29.30 20.52
C THR A 22 17.08 27.95 20.46
N LEU A 23 17.14 27.18 21.55
CA LEU A 23 16.41 25.89 21.66
C LEU A 23 14.93 26.12 22.02
N VAL A 24 14.64 27.15 22.80
CA VAL A 24 13.27 27.53 23.15
C VAL A 24 12.52 28.04 21.90
N ASN A 25 13.21 28.75 21.02
CA ASN A 25 12.60 29.27 19.77
C ASN A 25 12.31 28.15 18.76
N LEU A 26 13.08 27.06 18.68
CA LEU A 26 12.75 25.89 17.83
C LEU A 26 11.46 25.18 18.25
N TYR A 27 11.03 25.36 19.50
CA TYR A 27 9.79 24.80 20.03
C TYR A 27 8.66 25.84 20.17
N LYS A 28 8.96 27.16 20.17
CA LYS A 28 7.95 28.22 20.24
C LYS A 28 7.25 28.48 18.92
N ASP A 29 7.89 28.21 17.78
CA ASP A 29 7.27 28.33 16.45
C ASP A 29 6.17 27.28 16.18
N SER A 30 5.79 26.46 17.16
CA SER A 30 4.66 25.54 17.11
C SER A 30 3.41 26.05 17.82
N GLU A 31 3.45 27.22 18.45
CA GLU A 31 2.25 27.85 19.03
C GLU A 31 1.65 28.85 18.05
N PHE A 32 0.55 28.47 17.47
CA PHE A 32 -0.31 29.28 16.62
C PHE A 32 -1.03 30.32 17.49
N THR A 33 -0.62 31.59 17.42
CA THR A 33 -1.42 32.70 17.97
C THR A 33 -2.63 32.92 17.09
N LYS A 34 -3.81 32.78 17.70
CA LYS A 34 -5.07 33.29 17.15
C LYS A 34 -5.04 34.81 17.21
N GLU A 35 -4.93 35.48 16.08
CA GLU A 35 -5.51 36.78 15.89
C GLU A 35 -5.57 37.11 14.39
N ASN A 36 -6.76 37.66 14.02
CA ASN A 36 -7.10 38.33 12.77
C ASN A 36 -7.44 37.47 11.53
N ALA A 37 -8.70 37.11 11.49
CA ALA A 37 -9.46 36.97 10.25
C ALA A 37 -10.78 37.72 10.42
N THR A 38 -10.89 38.89 9.82
CA THR A 38 -12.16 39.56 9.53
C THR A 38 -12.63 39.20 8.12
N PRO A 39 -13.94 39.03 7.92
CA PRO A 39 -14.51 38.65 6.64
C PRO A 39 -14.96 39.84 5.83
N LYS A 40 -14.95 39.73 4.52
CA LYS A 40 -15.82 40.31 3.48
C LYS A 40 -15.11 40.16 2.14
N GLU A 41 -15.71 39.61 1.10
CA GLU A 41 -16.82 40.16 0.32
C GLU A 41 -17.55 39.07 -0.46
N GLU A 42 -18.86 39.19 -0.48
CA GLU A 42 -19.79 38.64 -1.46
C GLU A 42 -19.50 39.19 -2.86
N LEU A 43 -19.60 38.35 -3.89
CA LEU A 43 -20.11 38.76 -5.19
C LEU A 43 -20.57 37.58 -6.02
N ALA A 44 -21.86 37.50 -6.18
CA ALA A 44 -22.65 37.38 -7.40
C ALA A 44 -22.56 36.09 -8.23
N SER A 45 -23.71 35.48 -8.26
CA SER A 45 -24.21 34.50 -9.23
C SER A 45 -24.22 35.06 -10.65
N GLU A 46 -23.74 34.31 -11.61
CA GLU A 46 -24.29 34.40 -12.98
C GLU A 46 -24.51 32.98 -13.51
N ASN A 47 -25.77 32.77 -13.90
CA ASN A 47 -26.28 31.66 -14.65
C ASN A 47 -25.70 31.68 -16.08
N VAL A 48 -25.30 30.55 -16.58
CA VAL A 48 -25.32 30.23 -18.01
C VAL A 48 -25.86 28.83 -18.17
N ASP A 49 -27.19 28.75 -18.36
CA ASP A 49 -27.82 27.76 -19.18
C ASP A 49 -27.57 28.14 -20.63
N GLU A 50 -27.19 27.20 -21.49
CA GLU A 50 -27.68 27.04 -22.85
C GLU A 50 -26.90 25.99 -23.64
N ASP A 51 -27.65 25.04 -24.14
CA ASP A 51 -27.61 24.33 -25.42
C ASP A 51 -26.38 23.53 -25.84
N ILE A 52 -26.52 22.23 -25.71
CA ILE A 52 -26.09 21.28 -26.75
C ILE A 52 -27.21 20.22 -26.98
N SER A 53 -28.20 20.61 -27.76
CA SER A 53 -29.10 19.70 -28.45
C SER A 53 -29.13 20.07 -29.93
N ALA A 54 -28.23 19.54 -30.74
CA ALA A 54 -28.37 19.46 -32.20
C ALA A 54 -27.15 18.70 -32.75
N PHE A 55 -27.38 17.49 -33.16
CA PHE A 55 -26.81 16.84 -34.34
C PHE A 55 -27.22 15.35 -34.35
N ILE A 56 -28.50 15.13 -34.68
CA ILE A 56 -28.95 13.89 -35.28
C ILE A 56 -29.95 14.33 -36.35
N ASN A 57 -29.61 14.22 -37.60
CA ASN A 57 -30.56 14.03 -38.71
C ASN A 57 -29.84 13.45 -39.90
N ASP A 58 -30.29 12.24 -40.26
CA ASP A 58 -30.77 11.78 -41.52
C ASP A 58 -29.95 11.99 -42.78
N GLU A 59 -29.58 10.87 -43.37
CA GLU A 59 -29.71 10.68 -44.83
C GLU A 59 -30.03 9.20 -45.14
N GLU A 60 -31.32 8.89 -45.28
CA GLU A 60 -31.82 7.81 -46.13
C GLU A 60 -31.70 8.31 -47.60
N ASP A 61 -30.97 7.62 -48.42
CA ASP A 61 -31.11 7.77 -49.87
C ASP A 61 -31.40 6.40 -50.54
N LYS A 62 -32.57 6.41 -51.15
CA LYS A 62 -33.17 5.38 -51.99
C LYS A 62 -32.32 5.21 -53.26
N VAL A 63 -31.97 3.98 -53.61
CA VAL A 63 -31.61 3.61 -54.99
C VAL A 63 -32.48 2.47 -55.49
N LYS A 64 -33.14 2.80 -56.62
CA LYS A 64 -34.07 2.00 -57.38
C LYS A 64 -33.49 0.71 -57.95
N GLU A 65 -34.29 -0.33 -57.97
CA GLU A 65 -34.17 -1.53 -58.80
C GLU A 65 -34.07 -1.21 -60.30
N THR A 66 -33.09 -1.82 -60.96
CA THR A 66 -33.18 -2.13 -62.40
C THR A 66 -32.77 -3.56 -62.64
N ASP A 67 -33.73 -4.31 -63.19
CA ASP A 67 -33.60 -5.66 -63.72
C ASP A 67 -32.65 -5.72 -64.92
N VAL A 68 -31.71 -6.67 -64.93
CA VAL A 68 -31.21 -7.34 -66.18
C VAL A 68 -30.62 -8.71 -65.82
N PRO A 69 -30.87 -9.75 -66.64
CA PRO A 69 -30.73 -11.16 -66.33
C PRO A 69 -29.35 -11.73 -66.70
N VAL A 70 -28.62 -12.31 -65.73
CA VAL A 70 -27.47 -13.16 -66.03
C VAL A 70 -27.52 -14.46 -65.21
N LYS A 71 -28.24 -15.44 -65.76
CA LYS A 71 -28.26 -16.83 -65.26
C LYS A 71 -27.58 -17.76 -66.26
N LYS A 72 -26.30 -17.70 -66.56
CA LYS A 72 -25.56 -18.83 -67.17
C LYS A 72 -24.05 -18.92 -66.91
N SER A 73 -23.39 -17.89 -66.36
CA SER A 73 -21.93 -17.93 -66.17
C SER A 73 -21.47 -18.41 -64.75
N VAL A 74 -22.33 -18.38 -63.75
CA VAL A 74 -21.96 -18.70 -62.35
C VAL A 74 -21.83 -20.21 -62.09
N LYS A 75 -22.58 -21.06 -62.84
CA LYS A 75 -22.50 -22.53 -62.65
C LYS A 75 -21.18 -23.14 -63.15
N GLN A 76 -20.57 -22.58 -64.21
CA GLN A 76 -19.26 -23.07 -64.69
C GLN A 76 -18.07 -22.62 -63.83
N LYS A 77 -18.11 -21.42 -63.27
CA LYS A 77 -17.05 -20.95 -62.31
C LYS A 77 -17.09 -21.74 -61.01
N ARG A 78 -18.27 -22.08 -60.46
CA ARG A 78 -18.39 -22.89 -59.24
C ARG A 78 -17.86 -24.33 -59.42
N LYS A 79 -18.12 -24.99 -60.61
CA LYS A 79 -17.58 -26.34 -60.86
C LYS A 79 -16.05 -26.34 -60.99
N LYS A 80 -15.44 -25.32 -61.61
CA LYS A 80 -13.95 -25.21 -61.72
C LYS A 80 -13.29 -24.91 -60.35
N ALA A 81 -13.93 -24.10 -59.50
CA ALA A 81 -13.45 -23.84 -58.16
C ALA A 81 -13.49 -25.08 -57.22
N ALA A 82 -14.59 -25.85 -57.24
CA ALA A 82 -14.73 -27.05 -56.46
C ALA A 82 -13.74 -28.16 -56.85
N ILE A 83 -13.39 -28.27 -58.16
CA ILE A 83 -12.39 -29.24 -58.62
C ILE A 83 -10.95 -28.79 -58.19
N LYS A 84 -10.70 -27.49 -58.15
CA LYS A 84 -9.38 -26.94 -57.73
C LYS A 84 -9.21 -27.12 -56.22
N GLU A 85 -10.26 -26.97 -55.42
CA GLU A 85 -10.23 -27.24 -53.95
C GLU A 85 -10.06 -28.73 -53.63
N LYS A 86 -10.77 -29.61 -54.31
CA LYS A 86 -10.59 -31.08 -54.13
C LYS A 86 -9.17 -31.55 -54.50
N LYS A 87 -8.55 -30.96 -55.54
CA LYS A 87 -7.14 -31.25 -55.91
C LYS A 87 -6.18 -30.72 -54.85
N LYS A 88 -6.41 -29.48 -54.31
CA LYS A 88 -5.57 -28.92 -53.21
C LYS A 88 -5.70 -29.73 -51.92
N SER A 89 -6.91 -30.24 -51.58
CA SER A 89 -7.15 -31.08 -50.40
C SER A 89 -6.47 -32.44 -50.49
N LYS A 90 -6.54 -33.10 -51.70
CA LYS A 90 -5.83 -34.37 -51.93
C LYS A 90 -4.31 -34.19 -51.90
N ALA A 91 -3.76 -33.11 -52.47
CA ALA A 91 -2.33 -32.82 -52.45
C ALA A 91 -1.84 -32.56 -50.99
N LYS A 92 -2.60 -31.80 -50.19
CA LYS A 92 -2.27 -31.59 -48.77
C LYS A 92 -2.29 -32.88 -47.94
N LYS A 93 -3.25 -33.79 -48.18
CA LYS A 93 -3.28 -35.11 -47.53
C LYS A 93 -2.11 -36.02 -47.93
N THR A 94 -1.69 -35.96 -49.20
CA THR A 94 -0.55 -36.75 -49.69
C THR A 94 0.76 -36.19 -49.12
N ILE A 95 0.96 -34.88 -49.12
CA ILE A 95 2.13 -34.22 -48.51
C ILE A 95 2.19 -34.52 -46.99
N GLY A 96 1.03 -34.49 -46.28
CA GLY A 96 0.97 -34.84 -44.85
C GLY A 96 1.38 -36.31 -44.57
N LYS A 97 0.99 -37.25 -45.49
CA LYS A 97 1.42 -38.63 -45.35
C LYS A 97 2.92 -38.84 -45.65
N ILE A 98 3.47 -38.09 -46.60
CA ILE A 98 4.91 -38.15 -46.89
C ILE A 98 5.71 -37.59 -45.71
N ILE A 99 5.31 -36.45 -45.15
CA ILE A 99 5.94 -35.87 -43.97
C ILE A 99 5.87 -36.84 -42.77
N LEU A 100 4.72 -37.47 -42.54
CA LEU A 100 4.57 -38.43 -41.46
C LEU A 100 5.49 -39.67 -41.66
N ALA A 101 5.58 -40.15 -42.92
CA ALA A 101 6.46 -41.30 -43.24
C ALA A 101 7.94 -40.95 -43.07
N THR A 102 8.36 -39.72 -43.45
CA THR A 102 9.75 -39.26 -43.29
C THR A 102 10.10 -39.10 -41.82
N ILE A 103 9.19 -38.59 -40.99
CA ILE A 103 9.37 -38.49 -39.54
C ILE A 103 9.49 -39.89 -38.93
N LEU A 104 8.67 -40.83 -39.35
CA LEU A 104 8.70 -42.21 -38.84
C LEU A 104 10.03 -42.91 -39.19
N VAL A 105 10.52 -42.75 -40.40
CA VAL A 105 11.83 -43.28 -40.83
C VAL A 105 12.97 -42.61 -40.05
N ALA A 106 12.92 -41.33 -39.80
CA ALA A 106 13.91 -40.58 -39.01
C ALA A 106 13.92 -41.10 -37.55
N LEU A 107 12.77 -41.37 -36.97
CA LEU A 107 12.65 -41.91 -35.62
C LEU A 107 13.19 -43.35 -35.55
N ILE A 108 12.95 -44.18 -36.57
CA ILE A 108 13.53 -45.55 -36.64
C ILE A 108 15.06 -45.50 -36.77
N VAL A 109 15.60 -44.60 -37.61
CA VAL A 109 17.04 -44.44 -37.74
C VAL A 109 17.67 -43.94 -36.43
N LEU A 110 17.06 -42.99 -35.77
CA LEU A 110 17.48 -42.51 -34.45
C LEU A 110 17.41 -43.59 -33.41
N GLY A 111 16.36 -44.45 -33.41
CA GLY A 111 16.22 -45.59 -32.52
C GLY A 111 17.31 -46.66 -32.74
N VAL A 112 17.64 -46.96 -34.00
CA VAL A 112 18.72 -47.88 -34.35
C VAL A 112 20.09 -47.30 -33.95
N LEU A 113 20.36 -46.04 -34.21
CA LEU A 113 21.57 -45.34 -33.78
C LEU A 113 21.69 -45.37 -32.21
N TYR A 114 20.60 -45.14 -31.51
CA TYR A 114 20.55 -45.22 -30.06
C TYR A 114 20.85 -46.60 -29.53
N LEU A 115 20.47 -47.66 -30.22
CA LEU A 115 20.74 -49.04 -29.83
C LEU A 115 22.17 -49.51 -30.15
N LEU A 116 22.76 -49.00 -31.22
CA LEU A 116 24.08 -49.39 -31.70
C LEU A 116 25.26 -48.58 -31.12
N MET A 117 24.99 -47.44 -30.50
CA MET A 117 26.00 -46.56 -29.92
C MET A 117 25.77 -46.39 -28.40
N PRO A 118 26.29 -47.25 -27.52
CA PRO A 118 26.10 -47.17 -26.09
C PRO A 118 26.59 -45.82 -25.50
N ASN A 119 27.64 -45.24 -26.03
CA ASN A 119 28.16 -43.94 -25.56
C ASN A 119 27.25 -42.77 -25.93
N LEU A 120 26.45 -42.89 -27.01
CA LEU A 120 25.45 -41.92 -27.38
C LEU A 120 24.24 -41.92 -26.41
N LYS A 121 24.00 -43.06 -25.74
CA LYS A 121 23.00 -43.18 -24.69
C LYS A 121 23.32 -42.30 -23.50
N GLU A 122 24.56 -42.35 -23.02
CA GLU A 122 24.98 -41.57 -21.85
C GLU A 122 25.02 -40.04 -22.18
N GLU A 123 25.41 -39.70 -23.41
CA GLU A 123 25.47 -38.30 -23.86
C GLU A 123 24.07 -37.71 -24.11
N ILE A 124 23.15 -38.47 -24.73
CA ILE A 124 21.77 -38.01 -24.96
C ILE A 124 20.98 -38.02 -23.64
N VAL A 125 21.14 -39.00 -22.75
CA VAL A 125 20.50 -39.03 -21.44
C VAL A 125 21.13 -37.98 -20.49
N GLY A 126 22.44 -37.73 -20.62
CA GLY A 126 23.14 -36.65 -19.90
C GLY A 126 22.70 -35.26 -20.30
N ASN A 127 22.45 -35.03 -21.62
CA ASN A 127 21.98 -33.78 -22.15
C ASN A 127 20.44 -33.62 -22.14
N LEU A 128 19.69 -34.73 -21.99
CA LEU A 128 18.25 -34.79 -21.66
C LEU A 128 17.99 -34.89 -20.14
N LYS A 129 18.98 -34.64 -19.28
CA LYS A 129 18.59 -34.02 -18.01
C LYS A 129 17.92 -32.74 -18.41
N LEU A 130 16.59 -32.80 -18.53
CA LEU A 130 15.74 -31.66 -18.30
C LEU A 130 16.42 -30.94 -17.13
N GLU A 131 16.94 -29.73 -17.37
CA GLU A 131 17.07 -28.80 -16.27
C GLU A 131 15.70 -28.89 -15.61
N GLU A 132 15.63 -29.61 -14.51
CA GLU A 132 14.55 -29.48 -13.57
C GLU A 132 14.63 -27.99 -13.29
N THR A 133 13.87 -27.20 -14.05
CA THR A 133 13.72 -25.77 -13.79
C THR A 133 13.24 -25.78 -12.37
N ALA A 134 14.16 -25.49 -11.45
CA ALA A 134 13.87 -25.41 -10.03
C ALA A 134 12.61 -24.56 -9.97
N ALA A 135 11.49 -25.21 -9.62
CA ALA A 135 10.22 -24.50 -9.56
C ALA A 135 10.52 -23.27 -8.74
N ASP A 136 10.35 -22.08 -9.33
CA ASP A 136 10.68 -20.82 -8.68
C ASP A 136 10.11 -20.87 -7.26
N GLU A 137 10.97 -21.02 -6.24
CA GLU A 137 10.51 -21.11 -4.86
C GLU A 137 9.74 -19.83 -4.54
N ILE A 138 8.47 -20.00 -4.20
CA ILE A 138 7.57 -18.91 -3.85
C ILE A 138 7.63 -18.71 -2.34
N TYR A 139 7.97 -17.52 -1.92
CA TYR A 139 7.96 -17.09 -0.53
C TYR A 139 6.78 -16.16 -0.29
N TYR A 140 6.40 -15.98 0.97
CA TYR A 140 5.29 -15.12 1.35
C TYR A 140 5.77 -14.09 2.36
N SER A 141 5.42 -12.83 2.13
CA SER A 141 5.71 -11.76 3.07
C SER A 141 4.96 -11.97 4.39
N PRO A 142 5.65 -11.96 5.53
CA PRO A 142 4.96 -12.00 6.82
C PRO A 142 4.13 -10.74 7.09
N LEU A 143 4.41 -9.61 6.41
CA LEU A 143 3.67 -8.37 6.58
C LEU A 143 2.36 -8.37 5.78
N THR A 144 2.40 -8.75 4.51
CA THR A 144 1.28 -8.65 3.57
C THR A 144 0.65 -9.97 3.20
N GLY A 145 1.34 -11.07 3.37
CA GLY A 145 0.97 -12.39 2.87
C GLY A 145 1.11 -12.53 1.35
N LEU A 146 1.57 -11.50 0.64
CA LEU A 146 1.78 -11.53 -0.81
C LEU A 146 2.98 -12.39 -1.18
N GLU A 147 2.93 -12.97 -2.37
CA GLU A 147 4.00 -13.76 -2.96
C GLU A 147 5.20 -12.89 -3.32
N THR A 148 6.39 -13.42 -3.14
CA THR A 148 7.66 -12.78 -3.48
C THR A 148 8.70 -13.81 -3.87
N LYS A 149 9.64 -13.43 -4.74
CA LYS A 149 10.84 -14.21 -5.05
C LYS A 149 12.00 -13.96 -4.07
N ASN A 150 11.80 -13.04 -3.12
CA ASN A 150 12.82 -12.73 -2.11
C ASN A 150 12.81 -13.81 -1.01
N LYS A 151 13.76 -14.72 -1.06
CA LYS A 151 13.95 -15.80 -0.05
C LYS A 151 14.18 -15.26 1.38
N ASP A 152 14.75 -14.07 1.50
CA ASP A 152 15.08 -13.48 2.79
C ASP A 152 13.92 -12.66 3.39
N ILE A 153 12.74 -12.65 2.73
CA ILE A 153 11.61 -11.81 3.14
C ILE A 153 11.15 -12.07 4.57
N ALA A 154 11.23 -13.32 5.04
CA ALA A 154 10.84 -13.68 6.41
C ALA A 154 11.60 -12.90 7.48
N THR A 155 12.84 -12.48 7.18
CA THR A 155 13.71 -11.72 8.10
C THR A 155 14.13 -10.36 7.58
N ALA A 156 13.60 -9.92 6.43
CA ALA A 156 13.90 -8.60 5.88
C ALA A 156 13.48 -7.49 6.85
N GLY A 157 14.29 -6.43 6.91
CA GLY A 157 14.06 -5.31 7.82
C GLY A 157 12.70 -4.62 7.58
N VAL A 158 12.00 -4.36 8.67
CA VAL A 158 10.75 -3.61 8.68
C VAL A 158 11.02 -2.15 9.04
N THR A 159 10.31 -1.23 8.41
CA THR A 159 10.35 0.20 8.75
C THR A 159 8.94 0.69 9.08
N CYS A 160 8.77 1.32 10.24
CA CYS A 160 7.55 1.99 10.69
C CYS A 160 7.74 3.50 10.54
N ILE A 161 6.84 4.19 9.86
CA ILE A 161 6.99 5.62 9.56
C ILE A 161 5.75 6.37 10.01
N MET A 162 5.97 7.41 10.82
CA MET A 162 4.89 8.31 11.25
C MET A 162 4.54 9.28 10.13
N ILE A 163 3.30 9.25 9.64
CA ILE A 163 2.80 10.11 8.56
C ILE A 163 1.65 10.96 9.06
N GLU A 164 1.67 12.23 8.72
CA GLU A 164 0.69 13.23 9.12
C GLU A 164 -0.65 13.07 8.40
N ASN A 165 -1.76 13.44 9.07
CA ASN A 165 -3.10 13.47 8.44
C ASN A 165 -3.87 14.77 8.67
N SER A 166 -3.22 15.88 9.04
CA SER A 166 -3.90 17.18 8.97
C SER A 166 -4.35 17.48 7.53
N THR A 167 -5.36 18.34 7.37
CA THR A 167 -5.86 18.73 6.03
C THR A 167 -4.75 19.29 5.14
N ASP A 168 -3.83 20.05 5.70
CA ASP A 168 -2.71 20.70 4.99
C ASP A 168 -1.60 19.71 4.58
N ALA A 169 -1.60 18.52 5.17
CA ALA A 169 -0.68 17.43 4.80
C ALA A 169 -1.18 16.58 3.61
N ARG A 170 -2.43 16.78 3.17
CA ARG A 170 -3.03 15.97 2.10
C ARG A 170 -2.77 16.55 0.71
N PRO A 171 -2.57 15.74 -0.33
CA PRO A 171 -2.38 14.29 -0.26
C PRO A 171 -1.02 13.92 0.34
N GLN A 172 -1.00 12.82 1.08
CA GLN A 172 0.22 12.20 1.58
C GLN A 172 0.89 11.38 0.49
N SER A 173 2.11 10.90 0.76
CA SER A 173 2.88 10.04 -0.14
C SER A 173 3.31 8.75 0.57
N GLY A 174 3.33 7.64 -0.18
CA GLY A 174 3.80 6.34 0.28
C GLY A 174 2.73 5.47 0.94
N LEU A 175 1.52 5.97 1.25
CA LEU A 175 0.48 5.20 1.96
C LEU A 175 -0.07 4.03 1.15
N THR A 176 -0.14 4.12 -0.17
CA THR A 176 -0.63 3.04 -1.05
C THR A 176 0.26 1.82 -1.08
N GLU A 177 1.54 1.99 -0.73
CA GLU A 177 2.58 0.96 -0.81
C GLU A 177 2.89 0.34 0.56
N ALA A 178 2.35 0.89 1.66
CA ALA A 178 2.48 0.31 2.98
C ALA A 178 1.77 -1.05 3.06
N GLY A 179 2.39 -2.03 3.74
CA GLY A 179 1.75 -3.32 3.99
C GLY A 179 0.66 -3.23 5.06
N ILE A 180 0.90 -2.41 6.09
CA ILE A 180 -0.07 -2.11 7.15
C ILE A 180 -0.06 -0.60 7.40
N VAL A 181 -1.25 -0.01 7.61
CA VAL A 181 -1.40 1.36 8.09
C VAL A 181 -2.25 1.35 9.36
N TYR A 182 -1.69 1.84 10.46
CA TYR A 182 -2.43 2.13 11.69
C TYR A 182 -2.86 3.58 11.70
N GLU A 183 -4.11 3.84 12.03
CA GLU A 183 -4.69 5.16 12.17
C GLU A 183 -5.36 5.33 13.52
N ALA A 184 -5.05 6.41 14.23
CA ALA A 184 -5.67 6.78 15.50
C ALA A 184 -5.65 8.30 15.67
N ILE A 185 -6.46 8.84 16.55
CA ILE A 185 -6.36 10.26 16.95
C ILE A 185 -5.01 10.44 17.67
N ALA A 186 -4.28 11.47 17.29
CA ALA A 186 -2.98 11.80 17.86
C ALA A 186 -3.01 13.02 18.78
N GLU A 187 -3.71 14.09 18.36
CA GLU A 187 -3.82 15.34 19.11
C GLU A 187 -4.99 16.17 18.58
N GLY A 188 -5.72 16.85 19.46
CA GLY A 188 -6.77 17.80 19.07
C GLY A 188 -7.85 17.24 18.14
N GLY A 189 -8.12 15.94 18.18
CA GLY A 189 -9.02 15.27 17.26
C GLY A 189 -8.43 14.96 15.87
N ILE A 190 -7.19 15.35 15.60
CA ILE A 190 -6.48 15.05 14.34
C ILE A 190 -5.95 13.63 14.39
N THR A 191 -6.28 12.80 13.40
CA THR A 191 -5.69 11.47 13.27
C THR A 191 -4.28 11.54 12.67
N ARG A 192 -3.51 10.47 12.85
CA ARG A 192 -2.17 10.29 12.29
C ARG A 192 -2.05 8.87 11.77
N PHE A 193 -1.08 8.61 10.92
CA PHE A 193 -0.78 7.28 10.43
C PHE A 193 0.58 6.80 10.93
N MET A 194 0.67 5.49 11.21
CA MET A 194 1.90 4.75 11.22
C MET A 194 1.84 3.76 10.06
N ALA A 195 2.65 3.99 9.05
CA ALA A 195 2.76 3.13 7.89
C ALA A 195 3.92 2.15 8.06
N VAL A 196 3.68 0.85 7.83
CA VAL A 196 4.64 -0.23 8.04
C VAL A 196 5.03 -0.82 6.69
N TYR A 197 6.33 -0.90 6.42
CA TYR A 197 6.91 -1.34 5.16
C TYR A 197 7.91 -2.48 5.38
N GLN A 198 7.93 -3.42 4.46
CA GLN A 198 8.94 -4.48 4.39
C GLN A 198 9.44 -4.66 2.95
N GLU A 199 8.58 -5.11 2.02
CA GLU A 199 8.95 -5.33 0.62
C GLU A 199 8.95 -4.04 -0.20
N ALA A 200 7.86 -3.28 -0.08
CA ALA A 200 7.68 -2.06 -0.87
C ALA A 200 8.66 -0.97 -0.42
N LYS A 201 9.25 -0.29 -1.40
CA LYS A 201 10.28 0.73 -1.22
C LYS A 201 9.90 2.03 -1.94
N PRO A 202 8.86 2.75 -1.45
CA PRO A 202 8.40 3.98 -2.09
C PRO A 202 9.51 5.02 -2.27
N LYS A 203 9.49 5.70 -3.42
CA LYS A 203 10.44 6.76 -3.80
C LYS A 203 10.08 8.13 -3.19
N LEU A 204 8.90 8.24 -2.60
CA LEU A 204 8.44 9.43 -1.87
C LEU A 204 7.54 9.01 -0.71
N ILE A 205 7.87 9.47 0.51
CA ILE A 205 7.10 9.19 1.72
C ILE A 205 6.97 10.45 2.56
N GLY A 206 5.77 10.74 3.01
CA GLY A 206 5.51 11.84 3.93
C GLY A 206 4.14 12.50 3.75
N PRO A 207 3.90 13.61 4.46
CA PRO A 207 4.81 14.28 5.40
C PRO A 207 5.06 13.44 6.65
N ILE A 208 6.35 13.32 7.03
CA ILE A 208 6.77 12.58 8.22
C ILE A 208 6.50 13.44 9.45
N ARG A 209 6.00 12.80 10.52
CA ARG A 209 5.50 13.52 11.69
C ARG A 209 5.95 12.90 13.02
N SER A 210 5.53 13.54 14.08
CA SER A 210 5.95 13.27 15.47
C SER A 210 5.41 11.94 15.99
N ALA A 211 6.23 11.23 16.78
CA ALA A 211 5.86 10.03 17.49
C ALA A 211 4.75 10.27 18.54
N ARG A 212 3.90 9.28 18.76
CA ARG A 212 2.92 9.20 19.85
C ARG A 212 2.99 7.83 20.49
N GLN A 213 2.73 7.74 21.77
CA GLN A 213 2.90 6.52 22.56
C GLN A 213 2.13 5.33 21.98
N THR A 214 0.88 5.52 21.60
CA THR A 214 0.06 4.48 20.96
C THR A 214 0.76 3.80 19.78
N TYR A 215 1.37 4.59 18.89
CA TYR A 215 2.07 4.04 17.72
C TYR A 215 3.41 3.41 18.06
N VAL A 216 4.12 3.96 19.04
CA VAL A 216 5.38 3.37 19.55
C VAL A 216 5.10 1.97 20.10
N GLU A 217 4.02 1.80 20.86
CA GLU A 217 3.62 0.50 21.38
C GLU A 217 3.19 -0.47 20.26
N LEU A 218 2.39 0.00 19.28
CA LEU A 218 1.98 -0.82 18.13
C LEU A 218 3.15 -1.23 17.23
N ALA A 219 4.21 -0.44 17.18
CA ALA A 219 5.42 -0.73 16.41
C ALA A 219 6.31 -1.81 17.02
N LYS A 220 6.24 -2.02 18.35
CA LYS A 220 7.18 -2.87 19.09
C LYS A 220 7.30 -4.29 18.55
N PRO A 221 6.21 -5.01 18.25
CA PRO A 221 6.28 -6.39 17.76
C PRO A 221 6.99 -6.53 16.41
N TYR A 222 6.99 -5.49 15.58
CA TYR A 222 7.61 -5.53 14.24
C TYR A 222 9.13 -5.43 14.27
N GLN A 223 9.75 -5.08 15.43
CA GLN A 223 11.17 -4.78 15.53
C GLN A 223 11.64 -3.84 14.42
N CYS A 224 10.79 -2.88 14.05
CA CYS A 224 11.02 -1.99 12.94
C CYS A 224 11.98 -0.83 13.28
N SER A 225 12.67 -0.32 12.26
CA SER A 225 13.25 1.01 12.30
C SER A 225 12.13 2.03 12.36
N TYR A 226 12.03 2.80 13.45
CA TYR A 226 10.90 3.69 13.72
C TYR A 226 11.22 5.13 13.34
N LEU A 227 10.81 5.53 12.14
CA LEU A 227 11.06 6.88 11.61
C LEU A 227 9.98 7.87 12.06
N HIS A 228 10.43 8.93 12.71
CA HIS A 228 9.58 10.03 13.17
C HIS A 228 10.34 11.36 13.15
N VAL A 229 9.63 12.48 13.27
CA VAL A 229 10.21 13.83 13.46
C VAL A 229 9.57 14.48 14.67
N GLY A 230 10.35 14.53 15.78
CA GLY A 230 9.85 14.95 17.08
C GLY A 230 8.85 13.96 17.68
N GLY A 231 8.21 14.32 18.79
CA GLY A 231 7.25 13.44 19.47
C GLY A 231 6.76 13.96 20.80
N ALA A 232 5.72 13.31 21.35
CA ALA A 232 5.30 13.49 22.73
C ALA A 232 6.41 13.00 23.68
N THR A 233 6.60 13.64 24.82
CA THR A 233 7.69 13.38 25.76
C THR A 233 7.80 11.91 26.14
N ASN A 234 6.68 11.27 26.45
CA ASN A 234 6.66 9.84 26.78
C ASN A 234 7.07 8.94 25.61
N ALA A 235 6.55 9.22 24.40
CA ALA A 235 6.90 8.45 23.20
C ALA A 235 8.41 8.54 22.91
N ILE A 236 9.00 9.74 23.00
CA ILE A 236 10.45 9.94 22.83
C ILE A 236 11.25 9.21 23.90
N ASN A 237 10.81 9.27 25.16
CA ASN A 237 11.47 8.56 26.25
C ASN A 237 11.43 7.04 26.03
N THR A 238 10.25 6.50 25.66
CA THR A 238 10.10 5.06 25.35
C THR A 238 11.02 4.65 24.20
N LEU A 239 11.07 5.41 23.11
CA LEU A 239 11.95 5.13 21.97
C LEU A 239 13.45 5.11 22.35
N LYS A 240 13.86 5.96 23.29
CA LYS A 240 15.25 6.05 23.73
C LYS A 240 15.66 4.97 24.73
N THR A 241 14.73 4.52 25.57
CA THR A 241 15.07 3.69 26.76
C THR A 241 14.66 2.23 26.65
N SER A 242 13.73 1.88 25.74
CA SER A 242 13.09 0.57 25.71
C SER A 242 13.50 -0.31 24.51
N GLY A 243 14.74 -0.13 24.03
CA GLY A 243 15.33 -0.99 23.00
C GLY A 243 14.63 -0.92 21.63
N TYR A 244 14.15 0.28 21.26
CA TYR A 244 13.62 0.54 19.92
C TYR A 244 14.75 0.90 18.95
N ARG A 245 14.57 0.59 17.68
CA ARG A 245 15.41 1.04 16.58
C ARG A 245 14.98 2.44 16.18
N ASN A 246 15.35 3.41 17.01
CA ASN A 246 14.91 4.79 16.91
C ASN A 246 15.56 5.51 15.71
N PHE A 247 14.77 5.93 14.74
CA PHE A 247 15.17 6.76 13.61
C PHE A 247 14.58 8.17 13.79
N ASP A 248 15.25 9.03 14.55
CA ASP A 248 14.82 10.42 14.70
C ASP A 248 15.22 11.23 13.46
N GLY A 249 14.22 11.51 12.60
CA GLY A 249 14.40 12.28 11.38
C GLY A 249 14.78 13.74 11.64
N GLY A 250 14.46 14.31 12.83
CA GLY A 250 14.86 15.66 13.19
C GLY A 250 16.38 15.80 13.31
N TRP A 251 17.05 14.81 13.91
CA TRP A 251 18.52 14.74 13.99
C TRP A 251 19.19 14.36 12.68
N ASN A 252 18.43 13.77 11.75
CA ASN A 252 18.91 13.25 10.48
C ASN A 252 18.45 14.10 9.28
N GLU A 253 17.97 15.32 9.54
CA GLU A 253 17.55 16.26 8.52
C GLU A 253 18.70 16.64 7.58
N GLY A 254 18.42 16.68 6.30
CA GLY A 254 19.40 16.96 5.23
C GLY A 254 20.29 15.79 4.84
N SER A 255 20.29 14.69 5.62
CA SER A 255 21.04 13.46 5.31
C SER A 255 20.12 12.33 4.84
N TYR A 256 19.04 12.08 5.57
CA TYR A 256 18.10 10.99 5.30
C TYR A 256 16.63 11.45 5.21
N VAL A 257 16.33 12.63 5.77
CA VAL A 257 15.02 13.28 5.71
C VAL A 257 15.18 14.71 5.21
N PHE A 258 14.20 15.20 4.46
CA PHE A 258 14.31 16.44 3.70
C PHE A 258 13.06 17.30 3.85
N ARG A 259 13.24 18.64 3.88
CA ARG A 259 12.13 19.60 3.87
C ARG A 259 11.86 20.11 2.46
N SER A 260 10.61 20.02 2.03
CA SER A 260 10.22 20.49 0.69
C SER A 260 10.32 22.01 0.49
N SER A 261 10.36 22.78 1.58
CA SER A 261 10.61 24.23 1.55
C SER A 261 12.09 24.62 1.40
N ASN A 262 13.03 23.67 1.52
CA ASN A 262 14.47 23.90 1.42
C ASN A 262 14.98 23.49 0.03
N ASN A 263 15.56 24.42 -0.73
CA ASN A 263 16.03 24.19 -2.10
C ASN A 263 17.17 23.12 -2.17
N SER A 264 18.09 23.14 -1.22
CA SER A 264 19.18 22.15 -1.17
C SER A 264 18.64 20.73 -0.91
N HIS A 265 17.61 20.59 -0.08
CA HIS A 265 16.92 19.33 0.15
C HIS A 265 16.15 18.86 -1.10
N ARG A 266 15.56 19.81 -1.84
CA ARG A 266 14.84 19.50 -3.09
C ARG A 266 15.75 18.95 -4.18
N ASN A 267 17.02 19.35 -4.21
CA ASN A 267 18.01 18.77 -5.13
C ASN A 267 18.29 17.30 -4.80
N LYS A 268 18.17 16.91 -3.52
CA LYS A 268 18.35 15.51 -3.08
C LYS A 268 17.11 14.65 -3.26
N LEU A 269 15.92 15.22 -3.10
CA LEU A 269 14.63 14.55 -3.27
C LEU A 269 13.67 15.43 -4.13
N PRO A 270 13.85 15.44 -5.46
CA PRO A 270 13.11 16.33 -6.36
C PRO A 270 11.59 16.07 -6.41
N SER A 271 11.18 14.84 -6.11
CA SER A 271 9.76 14.40 -6.11
C SER A 271 8.93 15.04 -5.00
N MET A 272 9.54 15.72 -4.01
CA MET A 272 8.79 16.39 -2.95
C MET A 272 7.84 17.45 -3.49
N PRO A 273 6.58 17.50 -3.00
CA PRO A 273 5.60 18.48 -3.44
C PRO A 273 6.07 19.92 -3.15
N ARG A 274 5.74 20.85 -4.04
CA ARG A 274 5.97 22.28 -3.84
C ARG A 274 4.87 22.90 -2.98
N GLY A 275 5.15 24.08 -2.37
CA GLY A 275 4.17 24.83 -1.60
C GLY A 275 3.80 24.22 -0.25
N ARG A 276 4.60 23.26 0.25
CA ARG A 276 4.46 22.73 1.60
C ARG A 276 5.39 23.46 2.55
N TYR A 277 4.84 23.89 3.68
CA TYR A 277 5.56 24.62 4.73
C TYR A 277 5.59 23.79 6.03
N ALA A 278 6.46 24.17 6.94
CA ALA A 278 6.48 23.58 8.27
C ALA A 278 5.12 23.79 8.96
N PRO A 279 4.61 22.80 9.65
CA PRO A 279 5.22 21.50 9.96
C PRO A 279 4.89 20.37 8.97
N HIS A 280 4.29 20.65 7.79
CA HIS A 280 3.69 19.71 6.85
C HIS A 280 4.62 19.34 5.66
N ASN A 281 5.93 19.46 5.83
CA ASN A 281 6.87 19.52 4.71
C ASN A 281 8.08 18.57 4.80
N VAL A 282 8.06 17.58 5.68
CA VAL A 282 9.17 16.64 5.86
C VAL A 282 8.90 15.35 5.10
N TYR A 283 9.86 14.94 4.25
CA TYR A 283 9.74 13.77 3.37
C TYR A 283 11.03 12.95 3.38
N SER A 284 10.92 11.70 2.93
CA SER A 284 12.04 10.81 2.65
C SER A 284 11.71 9.89 1.46
N SER A 285 12.63 8.99 1.14
CA SER A 285 12.43 7.84 0.26
C SER A 285 13.18 6.64 0.80
N PHE A 286 12.83 5.43 0.35
CA PHE A 286 13.57 4.24 0.77
C PHE A 286 15.02 4.23 0.28
N ASP A 287 15.39 5.00 -0.74
CA ASP A 287 16.80 5.18 -1.13
C ASP A 287 17.65 5.77 0.01
N TYR A 288 17.05 6.60 0.87
CA TYR A 288 17.70 7.18 2.04
C TYR A 288 17.44 6.40 3.32
N ILE A 289 16.23 5.87 3.50
CA ILE A 289 15.84 5.09 4.68
C ILE A 289 16.67 3.80 4.77
N ASP A 290 16.84 3.08 3.66
CA ASP A 290 17.64 1.85 3.61
C ASP A 290 19.13 2.13 3.90
N LYS A 291 19.68 3.27 3.45
CA LYS A 291 21.05 3.70 3.82
C LYS A 291 21.18 3.90 5.32
N TYR A 292 20.19 4.56 5.95
CA TYR A 292 20.17 4.73 7.40
C TYR A 292 20.06 3.38 8.11
N ASN A 293 19.13 2.53 7.69
CA ASN A 293 18.91 1.22 8.28
C ASN A 293 20.16 0.34 8.18
N TYR A 294 20.81 0.34 7.02
CA TYR A 294 22.06 -0.39 6.82
C TYR A 294 23.17 0.12 7.74
N ALA A 295 23.38 1.43 7.81
CA ALA A 295 24.42 2.07 8.64
C ALA A 295 24.23 1.82 10.15
N ASN A 296 22.99 1.53 10.59
CA ASN A 296 22.64 1.29 11.99
C ASN A 296 22.35 -0.20 12.32
N GLY A 297 22.53 -1.11 11.37
CA GLY A 297 22.28 -2.54 11.58
C GLY A 297 20.79 -2.91 11.68
N PHE A 298 19.88 -2.12 11.09
CA PHE A 298 18.42 -2.33 11.14
C PHE A 298 17.88 -3.10 9.92
N GLY A 299 18.75 -3.76 9.17
CA GLY A 299 18.41 -4.46 7.93
C GLY A 299 17.61 -5.77 8.12
N LYS A 300 17.45 -6.27 9.35
CA LYS A 300 16.70 -7.50 9.64
C LYS A 300 15.67 -7.26 10.74
N SER A 301 14.51 -7.92 10.63
CA SER A 301 13.44 -7.93 11.62
C SER A 301 12.87 -9.34 11.75
N THR A 302 12.48 -9.73 12.96
CA THR A 302 11.77 -10.99 13.22
C THR A 302 10.46 -10.63 13.90
N PHE A 303 9.33 -10.97 13.29
CA PHE A 303 8.00 -10.68 13.80
C PHE A 303 6.99 -11.69 13.29
N THR A 304 5.86 -11.80 13.98
CA THR A 304 4.69 -12.56 13.54
C THR A 304 3.69 -11.59 12.92
N GLY A 305 3.39 -11.76 11.63
CA GLY A 305 2.35 -11.01 10.93
C GLY A 305 0.95 -11.48 11.29
N PHE A 306 -0.06 -10.83 10.72
CA PHE A 306 -1.44 -11.29 10.82
C PHE A 306 -1.61 -12.65 10.13
N ALA A 307 -2.46 -13.51 10.69
CA ALA A 307 -2.88 -14.74 10.02
C ALA A 307 -3.50 -14.40 8.65
N ARG A 308 -3.07 -15.12 7.61
CA ARG A 308 -3.48 -14.85 6.23
C ARG A 308 -4.21 -16.03 5.62
N ILE A 309 -5.18 -15.72 4.75
CA ILE A 309 -5.85 -16.73 3.93
C ILE A 309 -4.83 -17.38 2.98
N GLN A 310 -4.93 -18.69 2.80
CA GLN A 310 -4.03 -19.46 1.90
C GLN A 310 -4.19 -18.98 0.45
N PRO A 311 -3.15 -19.12 -0.42
CA PRO A 311 -3.15 -18.60 -1.78
C PRO A 311 -4.33 -19.04 -2.62
N ASP A 312 -4.64 -20.33 -2.52
CA ASP A 312 -5.64 -20.99 -3.36
C ASP A 312 -7.05 -20.92 -2.78
N TYR A 313 -7.18 -20.34 -1.59
CA TYR A 313 -8.48 -20.21 -0.93
C TYR A 313 -9.07 -18.82 -1.16
N ARG A 314 -10.26 -18.80 -1.77
CA ARG A 314 -11.14 -17.63 -1.77
C ARG A 314 -12.39 -18.00 -1.00
N THR A 315 -12.75 -17.16 -0.02
CA THR A 315 -14.04 -17.30 0.65
C THR A 315 -15.13 -17.09 -0.39
N PRO A 316 -16.01 -18.09 -0.63
CA PRO A 316 -17.19 -17.87 -1.45
C PRO A 316 -18.02 -16.75 -0.79
N VAL A 317 -18.23 -15.65 -1.48
CA VAL A 317 -19.09 -14.56 -1.01
C VAL A 317 -20.41 -14.69 -1.75
N GLU A 318 -21.41 -15.22 -1.08
CA GLU A 318 -22.76 -15.36 -1.62
C GLU A 318 -23.47 -14.00 -1.72
N GLU A 319 -23.20 -13.11 -0.76
CA GLU A 319 -23.82 -11.80 -0.71
C GLU A 319 -22.87 -10.73 -0.12
N ILE A 320 -22.79 -9.57 -0.79
CA ILE A 320 -22.09 -8.39 -0.26
C ILE A 320 -22.95 -7.79 0.84
N THR A 321 -22.44 -7.76 2.09
CA THR A 321 -23.12 -7.21 3.25
C THR A 321 -22.59 -5.85 3.69
N ALA A 322 -21.39 -5.49 3.25
CA ALA A 322 -20.66 -4.26 3.62
C ALA A 322 -20.08 -3.55 2.40
N LYS A 323 -20.96 -3.04 1.51
CA LYS A 323 -20.54 -2.26 0.34
C LYS A 323 -20.01 -0.88 0.73
N THR A 324 -20.64 -0.23 1.69
CA THR A 324 -20.20 1.05 2.24
C THR A 324 -19.93 0.90 3.73
N ILE A 325 -18.75 1.34 4.16
CA ILE A 325 -18.30 1.30 5.55
C ILE A 325 -18.03 2.72 6.01
N ARG A 326 -18.54 3.10 7.17
CA ARG A 326 -18.24 4.38 7.82
C ARG A 326 -17.56 4.14 9.16
N ILE A 327 -16.42 4.78 9.37
CA ILE A 327 -15.72 4.78 10.68
C ILE A 327 -15.63 6.22 11.16
N ASN A 328 -16.30 6.51 12.26
CA ASN A 328 -16.25 7.80 12.95
C ASN A 328 -15.21 7.71 14.06
N MET A 329 -14.11 8.44 13.90
CA MET A 329 -13.03 8.52 14.89
C MET A 329 -13.05 9.84 15.64
N SER A 330 -13.39 10.95 14.95
CA SER A 330 -13.31 12.29 15.47
C SER A 330 -14.32 13.21 14.74
N SER A 331 -13.84 14.26 14.08
CA SER A 331 -14.66 15.15 13.24
C SER A 331 -14.81 14.63 11.80
N ASN A 332 -15.72 15.19 11.05
CA ASN A 332 -15.93 14.81 9.63
C ASN A 332 -14.70 14.98 8.73
N TYR A 333 -13.71 15.79 9.12
CA TYR A 333 -12.43 15.90 8.43
C TYR A 333 -11.55 14.65 8.58
N TYR A 334 -11.80 13.83 9.63
CA TYR A 334 -11.03 12.63 9.97
C TYR A 334 -11.89 11.36 10.01
N ASN A 335 -13.21 11.51 9.98
CA ASN A 335 -14.12 10.39 9.77
C ASN A 335 -14.01 9.92 8.32
N VAL A 336 -14.10 8.62 8.13
CA VAL A 336 -13.81 8.01 6.83
C VAL A 336 -14.96 7.14 6.33
N ILE A 337 -15.06 7.06 5.01
CA ILE A 337 -15.94 6.17 4.29
C ILE A 337 -15.07 5.28 3.40
N TYR A 338 -15.37 3.99 3.40
CA TYR A 338 -14.81 3.05 2.46
C TYR A 338 -15.93 2.51 1.59
N THR A 339 -15.69 2.48 0.27
CA THR A 339 -16.61 1.87 -0.69
C THR A 339 -15.95 0.63 -1.29
N TYR A 340 -16.58 -0.51 -1.12
CA TYR A 340 -16.06 -1.77 -1.66
C TYR A 340 -16.15 -1.80 -3.18
N ASN A 341 -15.02 -2.06 -3.82
CA ASN A 341 -14.90 -2.30 -5.24
C ASN A 341 -14.70 -3.80 -5.49
N GLN A 342 -15.76 -4.48 -5.89
CA GLN A 342 -15.77 -5.93 -6.13
C GLN A 342 -14.83 -6.36 -7.26
N ALA A 343 -14.64 -5.51 -8.30
CA ALA A 343 -13.83 -5.85 -9.46
C ALA A 343 -12.36 -6.14 -9.11
N ASN A 344 -11.82 -5.45 -8.10
CA ASN A 344 -10.42 -5.61 -7.66
C ASN A 344 -10.29 -6.00 -6.19
N ASN A 345 -11.39 -6.32 -5.52
CA ASN A 345 -11.46 -6.70 -4.11
C ASN A 345 -10.75 -5.71 -3.19
N ARG A 346 -11.10 -4.42 -3.29
CA ARG A 346 -10.48 -3.35 -2.50
C ARG A 346 -11.52 -2.37 -1.96
N TYR A 347 -11.17 -1.66 -0.93
CA TYR A 347 -12.00 -0.66 -0.26
C TYR A 347 -11.49 0.75 -0.58
N LEU A 348 -12.15 1.46 -1.49
CA LEU A 348 -11.84 2.83 -1.87
C LEU A 348 -12.07 3.78 -0.69
N ARG A 349 -10.99 4.37 -0.18
CA ARG A 349 -11.05 5.24 1.01
C ARG A 349 -11.36 6.68 0.64
N SER A 350 -12.28 7.29 1.39
CA SER A 350 -12.66 8.70 1.29
C SER A 350 -12.79 9.32 2.68
N HIS A 351 -12.59 10.63 2.78
CA HIS A 351 -12.97 11.40 3.97
C HIS A 351 -14.45 11.79 3.87
N VAL A 352 -15.14 11.90 5.00
CA VAL A 352 -16.53 12.37 5.01
C VAL A 352 -16.63 13.80 4.45
N THR A 353 -15.69 14.65 4.81
CA THR A 353 -15.50 15.97 4.22
C THR A 353 -14.18 15.97 3.43
N GLY A 354 -14.23 16.20 2.12
CA GLY A 354 -13.02 16.27 1.29
C GLY A 354 -12.86 15.19 0.23
N GLY A 355 -13.82 14.23 0.12
CA GLY A 355 -13.87 13.28 -0.98
C GLY A 355 -12.77 12.19 -0.93
N ALA A 356 -12.37 11.67 -2.09
CA ALA A 356 -11.41 10.58 -2.22
C ALA A 356 -10.08 10.89 -1.52
N HIS A 357 -9.61 9.94 -0.70
CA HIS A 357 -8.30 10.06 -0.05
C HIS A 357 -7.21 9.64 -1.04
N MET A 358 -6.50 10.62 -1.56
CA MET A 358 -5.47 10.43 -2.59
C MET A 358 -4.08 10.31 -1.96
N ASN A 359 -3.26 9.44 -2.52
CA ASN A 359 -1.81 9.37 -2.34
C ASN A 359 -1.13 10.12 -3.48
N LEU A 360 -0.12 10.94 -3.18
CA LEU A 360 0.73 11.60 -4.17
C LEU A 360 1.94 10.68 -4.45
N ASN A 361 2.07 10.24 -5.69
CA ASN A 361 3.17 9.40 -6.13
C ASN A 361 4.42 10.23 -6.44
N ALA A 362 5.58 9.59 -6.52
CA ALA A 362 6.87 10.26 -6.77
C ALA A 362 6.95 10.90 -8.17
N ASP A 363 6.17 10.44 -9.13
CA ASP A 363 6.03 10.99 -10.49
C ASP A 363 5.05 12.16 -10.58
N GLY A 364 4.41 12.53 -9.45
CA GLY A 364 3.40 13.60 -9.37
C GLY A 364 1.97 13.15 -9.65
N SER A 365 1.75 11.92 -10.10
CA SER A 365 0.41 11.35 -10.25
C SER A 365 -0.25 11.11 -8.90
N LYS A 366 -1.57 10.88 -8.88
CA LYS A 366 -2.32 10.61 -7.66
C LYS A 366 -3.09 9.30 -7.79
N THR A 367 -3.03 8.48 -6.74
CA THR A 367 -3.74 7.21 -6.64
C THR A 367 -4.64 7.23 -5.43
N GLN A 368 -5.90 6.82 -5.56
CA GLN A 368 -6.78 6.69 -4.40
C GLN A 368 -6.32 5.55 -3.50
N ILE A 369 -6.29 5.79 -2.19
CA ILE A 369 -5.97 4.76 -1.19
C ILE A 369 -7.08 3.72 -1.20
N ALA A 370 -6.70 2.45 -1.34
CA ALA A 370 -7.62 1.33 -1.45
C ALA A 370 -7.03 0.05 -0.83
N PRO A 371 -7.10 -0.12 0.50
CA PRO A 371 -6.64 -1.34 1.17
C PRO A 371 -7.48 -2.56 0.77
N THR A 372 -6.90 -3.74 0.95
CA THR A 372 -7.57 -5.03 0.76
C THR A 372 -8.45 -5.38 1.95
N VAL A 373 -8.00 -5.02 3.16
CA VAL A 373 -8.70 -5.27 4.43
C VAL A 373 -8.81 -3.98 5.21
N VAL A 374 -10.00 -3.71 5.74
CA VAL A 374 -10.26 -2.61 6.67
C VAL A 374 -10.60 -3.20 8.03
N VAL A 375 -9.90 -2.74 9.07
CA VAL A 375 -10.11 -3.14 10.47
C VAL A 375 -10.53 -1.93 11.27
N ALA A 376 -11.71 -1.98 11.89
CA ALA A 376 -12.18 -1.01 12.85
C ALA A 376 -12.00 -1.59 14.27
N MET A 377 -11.00 -1.08 14.99
CA MET A 377 -10.58 -1.55 16.30
C MET A 377 -11.06 -0.57 17.38
N LYS A 378 -11.96 -1.00 18.27
CA LYS A 378 -12.47 -0.19 19.37
C LYS A 378 -11.47 -0.19 20.53
N VAL A 379 -11.07 0.99 20.97
CA VAL A 379 -10.03 1.16 21.99
C VAL A 379 -10.43 2.18 23.06
N ASN A 380 -9.99 1.96 24.29
CA ASN A 380 -10.18 2.92 25.38
C ASN A 380 -9.08 3.98 25.33
N ALA A 381 -9.48 5.24 25.56
CA ALA A 381 -8.54 6.34 25.71
C ALA A 381 -7.83 6.26 27.08
N ILE A 382 -6.56 6.63 27.10
CA ILE A 382 -5.76 6.77 28.33
C ILE A 382 -5.82 8.23 28.76
N ALA A 383 -6.37 8.50 29.95
CA ALA A 383 -6.37 9.84 30.53
C ALA A 383 -4.93 10.23 30.94
N ARG A 384 -4.45 11.38 30.44
CA ARG A 384 -3.16 11.97 30.82
C ARG A 384 -3.37 13.26 31.58
N SER A 385 -2.70 13.38 32.71
CA SER A 385 -2.75 14.59 33.55
C SER A 385 -1.84 15.71 33.04
N SER A 386 -0.70 15.38 32.40
CA SER A 386 0.37 16.34 32.07
C SER A 386 0.40 16.83 30.62
N GLU A 387 -0.16 16.07 29.67
CA GLU A 387 -0.14 16.39 28.24
C GLU A 387 -1.54 16.21 27.62
N LYS A 388 -2.53 16.96 28.13
CA LYS A 388 -3.96 16.84 27.74
C LYS A 388 -4.24 17.01 26.24
N LYS A 389 -3.33 17.63 25.50
CA LYS A 389 -3.47 17.81 24.04
C LYS A 389 -3.26 16.53 23.22
N TYR A 390 -2.58 15.52 23.78
CA TYR A 390 -2.32 14.28 23.09
C TYR A 390 -3.34 13.20 23.46
N SER A 391 -3.70 12.37 22.48
CA SER A 391 -4.57 11.21 22.67
C SER A 391 -3.72 9.95 22.65
N ASP A 392 -3.83 9.14 23.69
CA ASP A 392 -3.24 7.82 23.75
C ASP A 392 -4.32 6.79 24.06
N TYR A 393 -4.08 5.58 23.60
CA TYR A 393 -5.03 4.50 23.67
C TYR A 393 -4.43 3.25 24.29
N VAL A 394 -5.28 2.48 24.97
CA VAL A 394 -4.92 1.16 25.46
C VAL A 394 -4.73 0.23 24.26
N THR A 395 -3.52 -0.29 24.11
CA THR A 395 -3.12 -1.16 22.99
C THR A 395 -2.86 -2.61 23.41
N THR A 396 -3.01 -2.92 24.71
CA THR A 396 -2.89 -4.26 25.29
C THR A 396 -4.21 -4.70 25.94
N GLY A 397 -4.42 -5.99 26.09
CA GLY A 397 -5.67 -6.56 26.58
C GLY A 397 -6.55 -7.03 25.42
N THR A 398 -7.85 -6.71 25.47
CA THR A 398 -8.81 -7.14 24.47
C THR A 398 -9.92 -6.11 24.31
N GLY A 399 -10.56 -6.06 23.13
CA GLY A 399 -11.69 -5.20 22.83
C GLY A 399 -12.42 -5.63 21.57
N ASP A 400 -13.50 -4.96 21.23
CA ASP A 400 -14.28 -5.28 20.03
C ASP A 400 -13.51 -4.88 18.77
N VAL A 401 -13.63 -5.68 17.71
CA VAL A 401 -13.13 -5.40 16.38
C VAL A 401 -14.18 -5.74 15.33
N THR A 402 -14.24 -4.93 14.29
CA THR A 402 -15.00 -5.25 13.07
C THR A 402 -14.01 -5.23 11.90
N ILE A 403 -13.99 -6.30 11.14
CA ILE A 403 -13.12 -6.50 10.00
C ILE A 403 -13.96 -6.54 8.73
N PHE A 404 -13.50 -5.86 7.69
CA PHE A 404 -14.14 -5.84 6.38
C PHE A 404 -13.15 -6.34 5.34
N GLN A 405 -13.54 -7.42 4.67
CA GLN A 405 -12.83 -8.00 3.54
C GLN A 405 -13.85 -8.72 2.64
N ASP A 406 -13.58 -8.85 1.34
CA ASP A 406 -14.46 -9.51 0.36
C ASP A 406 -15.89 -8.92 0.29
N GLY A 407 -16.08 -7.67 0.72
CA GLY A 407 -17.39 -7.01 0.78
C GLY A 407 -18.27 -7.50 1.93
N ILE A 408 -17.74 -8.22 2.92
CA ILE A 408 -18.46 -8.70 4.09
C ILE A 408 -17.95 -8.07 5.38
N GLU A 409 -18.81 -8.07 6.42
CA GLU A 409 -18.50 -7.65 7.78
C GLU A 409 -18.26 -8.87 8.66
N ILE A 410 -17.10 -8.91 9.36
CA ILE A 410 -16.74 -9.94 10.32
C ILE A 410 -16.55 -9.29 11.68
N LYS A 411 -17.34 -9.68 12.68
CA LYS A 411 -17.22 -9.22 14.05
C LYS A 411 -16.34 -10.17 14.86
N GLY A 412 -15.52 -9.60 15.74
CA GLY A 412 -14.63 -10.37 16.60
C GLY A 412 -14.07 -9.52 17.73
N ARG A 413 -13.00 -10.00 18.31
CA ARG A 413 -12.24 -9.29 19.34
C ARG A 413 -10.77 -9.16 18.92
N TRP A 414 -10.19 -7.99 19.17
CA TRP A 414 -8.74 -7.87 19.14
C TRP A 414 -8.16 -8.31 20.49
N THR A 415 -6.99 -8.90 20.47
CA THR A 415 -6.28 -9.34 21.67
C THR A 415 -4.78 -9.08 21.53
N ARG A 416 -4.15 -8.68 22.65
CA ARG A 416 -2.72 -8.45 22.74
C ARG A 416 -2.31 -8.45 24.22
N ASN A 417 -1.55 -9.46 24.64
CA ASN A 417 -1.24 -9.65 26.07
C ASN A 417 -0.23 -8.64 26.60
N SER A 418 0.77 -8.27 25.81
CA SER A 418 1.79 -7.27 26.16
C SER A 418 2.19 -6.40 24.97
N VAL A 419 2.91 -5.33 25.19
CA VAL A 419 3.44 -4.47 24.13
C VAL A 419 4.43 -5.17 23.20
N ASN A 420 5.00 -6.29 23.61
CA ASN A 420 5.91 -7.09 22.80
C ASN A 420 5.19 -8.11 21.92
N ASP A 421 3.93 -8.42 22.24
CA ASP A 421 3.15 -9.43 21.54
C ASP A 421 2.52 -8.87 20.26
N PRO A 422 2.33 -9.69 19.23
CA PRO A 422 1.59 -9.30 18.03
C PRO A 422 0.11 -9.04 18.38
N LEU A 423 -0.50 -8.09 17.68
CA LEU A 423 -1.94 -7.90 17.68
C LEU A 423 -2.60 -9.06 16.93
N LYS A 424 -3.65 -9.64 17.51
CA LYS A 424 -4.45 -10.73 16.93
C LYS A 424 -5.92 -10.35 16.88
N PHE A 425 -6.63 -10.94 15.94
CA PHE A 425 -8.08 -10.81 15.78
C PHE A 425 -8.72 -12.19 15.93
N ILE A 426 -9.64 -12.32 16.87
CA ILE A 426 -10.24 -13.60 17.27
C ILE A 426 -11.74 -13.55 17.01
N ASP A 427 -12.30 -14.59 16.43
CA ASP A 427 -13.74 -14.71 16.18
C ASP A 427 -14.52 -15.14 17.43
N SER A 428 -15.83 -15.36 17.28
CA SER A 428 -16.70 -15.82 18.37
C SER A 428 -16.41 -17.23 18.88
N ASN A 429 -15.69 -18.04 18.09
CA ASN A 429 -15.31 -19.42 18.43
C ASN A 429 -13.95 -19.48 19.12
N GLY A 430 -13.23 -18.34 19.22
CA GLY A 430 -11.88 -18.26 19.76
C GLY A 430 -10.79 -18.56 18.76
N GLU A 431 -11.12 -18.64 17.46
CA GLU A 431 -10.15 -18.87 16.38
C GLU A 431 -9.61 -17.55 15.82
N GLU A 432 -8.33 -17.55 15.38
CA GLU A 432 -7.73 -16.36 14.78
C GLU A 432 -8.31 -16.09 13.40
N ILE A 433 -8.89 -14.91 13.20
CA ILE A 433 -9.48 -14.47 11.93
C ILE A 433 -8.37 -14.31 10.90
N LYS A 434 -8.45 -15.05 9.81
CA LYS A 434 -7.52 -14.97 8.70
C LYS A 434 -7.87 -13.81 7.78
N LEU A 435 -6.91 -12.92 7.55
CA LEU A 435 -7.07 -11.74 6.70
C LEU A 435 -6.71 -12.05 5.24
N ASN A 436 -7.39 -11.40 4.32
CA ASN A 436 -6.97 -11.39 2.91
C ASN A 436 -5.53 -10.87 2.78
N ARG A 437 -4.83 -11.36 1.78
CA ARG A 437 -3.48 -10.90 1.45
C ARG A 437 -3.52 -9.49 0.89
N GLY A 438 -2.46 -8.72 1.14
CA GLY A 438 -2.31 -7.35 0.72
C GLY A 438 -2.35 -6.36 1.88
N GLN A 439 -2.63 -5.10 1.57
CA GLN A 439 -2.63 -4.01 2.53
C GLN A 439 -3.77 -4.12 3.55
N VAL A 440 -3.43 -3.97 4.84
CA VAL A 440 -4.39 -3.88 5.95
C VAL A 440 -4.40 -2.44 6.50
N TRP A 441 -5.59 -1.86 6.61
CA TRP A 441 -5.77 -0.55 7.26
C TRP A 441 -6.49 -0.74 8.59
N VAL A 442 -5.80 -0.44 9.70
CA VAL A 442 -6.31 -0.60 11.06
C VAL A 442 -6.65 0.78 11.63
N SER A 443 -7.93 1.08 11.73
CA SER A 443 -8.45 2.31 12.34
C SER A 443 -8.81 2.07 13.79
N LEU A 444 -8.08 2.70 14.71
CA LEU A 444 -8.39 2.69 16.14
C LEU A 444 -9.41 3.80 16.43
N TYR A 445 -10.62 3.43 16.77
CA TYR A 445 -11.65 4.41 17.13
C TYR A 445 -11.94 4.37 18.64
N PRO A 446 -12.14 5.56 19.27
CA PRO A 446 -12.30 5.63 20.72
C PRO A 446 -13.64 5.06 21.17
N ALA A 447 -13.61 4.23 22.21
CA ALA A 447 -14.82 3.77 22.90
C ALA A 447 -15.61 4.96 23.47
N GLY A 448 -16.93 4.94 23.32
CA GLY A 448 -17.83 5.97 23.82
C GLY A 448 -18.08 7.16 22.87
N THR A 449 -17.13 7.53 22.02
CA THR A 449 -17.29 8.66 21.09
C THR A 449 -17.16 8.27 19.62
N GLY A 450 -16.43 7.21 19.32
CA GLY A 450 -16.31 6.68 17.97
C GLY A 450 -17.35 5.63 17.64
N SER A 451 -17.52 5.34 16.35
CA SER A 451 -18.45 4.31 15.88
C SER A 451 -18.00 3.72 14.54
N VAL A 452 -18.49 2.52 14.27
CA VAL A 452 -18.38 1.87 12.97
C VAL A 452 -19.77 1.42 12.51
N SER A 453 -20.05 1.58 11.24
CA SER A 453 -21.28 1.09 10.59
C SER A 453 -20.99 0.66 9.17
N SER A 454 -21.80 -0.27 8.65
CA SER A 454 -21.77 -0.70 7.28
C SER A 454 -23.17 -0.76 6.68
N SER A 455 -23.24 -0.72 5.35
CA SER A 455 -24.49 -0.94 4.58
C SER A 455 -24.19 -1.70 3.29
N LYS A 456 -25.22 -2.35 2.75
CA LYS A 456 -25.21 -3.04 1.45
C LYS A 456 -25.09 -2.06 0.29
#